data_a240b9096da5a6eac893465c3ec9a8e9
#
_entry.id   a240b9096da5a6eac893465c3ec9a8e9
#
_cell.length_a   1.000
_cell.length_b   1.000
_cell.length_c   1.000
_cell.angle_alpha   90.00
_cell.angle_beta   90.00
_cell.angle_gamma   90.00
#
_symmetry.space_group_name_H-M   'P 1'
#
loop_
_entity.id
_entity.type
_entity.pdbx_description
1 polymer ?
#
loop_
_entity_poly.entity_id
_entity_poly.type
_entity_poly.pdbx_seq_one_letter_code
_entity_poly.pdbx_strand_id
1 'polypeptide(L)'
;MSGLSHLRELARPLATVRRPRCRPKGGIGRGEPSIALGRLHKSRGFATRTTGCSAGGEPRSRAKEGDASFAESTGPVAGTTLATGSGYAKEKDYGHHVPVLLREVLQSFEGKALRVFVDATLGAAGHAANILQQHPELELYVGIDADPAALELARKRLQPKFGSKVELVHGNFRQYESLVSGRLRERGFQGGVDGILADLGVSSMQIDRDERGFSFMRSGPLDMRMDPDSPVSAWEVVNRYSEQELGRILRDYGEERLWKRIARSVVTVRAERSIDTTLQLAELISNTTRSARKKKAKGVKSIHPATRAFQAIRIEVNSELEAIDTALPAMIDSLNPGGTIGVISFHSLEDRRIKKTFSRCSGRVEGRGDRVSKLERYTGVRAPDEEEEEVTLRLRRRKPFVAEEEEAETNPRSRSAKYRYAEKV
;
A
#
# COMPACT_ATOMS: atom_id res chain seq x y z
N MET A 1 5.12 27.02 -60.49
CA MET A 1 6.42 27.70 -60.68
C MET A 1 6.92 28.08 -59.29
N SER A 2 8.04 27.47 -58.90
CA SER A 2 9.10 27.89 -57.99
C SER A 2 8.66 28.30 -56.55
N GLY A 3 9.15 27.77 -55.48
CA GLY A 3 10.41 27.10 -55.24
C GLY A 3 10.46 26.36 -53.96
N LEU A 4 10.94 25.15 -54.09
CA LEU A 4 11.55 24.30 -53.05
C LEU A 4 12.95 24.87 -52.77
N SER A 5 13.36 25.05 -51.52
CA SER A 5 14.71 24.73 -51.04
C SER A 5 14.97 25.38 -49.65
N HIS A 6 15.69 24.65 -48.85
CA HIS A 6 16.34 25.00 -47.58
C HIS A 6 15.65 24.49 -46.31
N LEU A 7 16.00 23.25 -45.96
CA LEU A 7 16.22 22.81 -44.58
C LEU A 7 17.00 21.48 -44.66
N ARG A 8 18.30 21.57 -44.83
CA ARG A 8 19.30 20.56 -44.45
C ARG A 8 20.27 21.23 -43.48
N GLU A 9 20.74 20.42 -42.57
CA GLU A 9 21.79 20.68 -41.57
C GLU A 9 21.29 21.07 -40.19
N LEU A 10 21.37 20.06 -39.28
CA LEU A 10 22.21 20.07 -38.08
C LEU A 10 21.93 18.81 -37.23
N ALA A 11 22.47 17.67 -37.71
CA ALA A 11 22.70 16.51 -36.85
C ALA A 11 24.14 16.59 -36.34
N ARG A 12 24.34 16.83 -35.03
CA ARG A 12 25.64 16.61 -34.38
C ARG A 12 25.52 15.40 -33.46
N PRO A 13 26.48 14.47 -33.48
CA PRO A 13 26.46 13.30 -32.62
C PRO A 13 26.93 13.63 -31.19
N LEU A 14 26.24 13.08 -30.20
CA LEU A 14 26.59 13.13 -28.79
C LEU A 14 27.87 12.34 -28.51
N ALA A 15 28.81 13.00 -27.86
CA ALA A 15 30.08 12.48 -27.42
C ALA A 15 29.94 11.41 -26.35
N THR A 16 30.61 10.29 -26.60
CA THR A 16 30.79 9.13 -25.74
C THR A 16 31.66 9.50 -24.54
N VAL A 17 31.10 9.52 -23.34
CA VAL A 17 31.82 9.67 -22.06
C VAL A 17 32.44 8.32 -21.70
N ARG A 18 33.78 8.22 -21.77
CA ARG A 18 34.58 7.07 -21.36
C ARG A 18 34.58 6.97 -19.80
N ARG A 19 34.20 5.81 -19.29
CA ARG A 19 34.39 5.45 -17.87
C ARG A 19 35.87 5.07 -17.61
N PRO A 20 36.46 5.45 -16.47
CA PRO A 20 37.81 5.05 -16.10
C PRO A 20 37.83 3.58 -15.64
N ARG A 21 38.78 2.81 -16.20
CA ARG A 21 39.13 1.44 -15.80
C ARG A 21 39.98 1.50 -14.51
N CYS A 22 39.53 0.86 -13.42
CA CYS A 22 40.41 0.51 -12.33
C CYS A 22 41.17 -0.77 -12.62
N ARG A 23 42.48 -0.71 -12.50
CA ARG A 23 43.42 -1.85 -12.60
C ARG A 23 43.44 -2.62 -11.25
N PRO A 24 43.55 -3.95 -11.27
CA PRO A 24 43.81 -4.75 -10.08
C PRO A 24 45.33 -4.76 -9.76
N LYS A 25 45.67 -4.57 -8.49
CA LYS A 25 47.02 -4.88 -7.97
C LYS A 25 47.06 -6.34 -7.55
N GLY A 26 48.06 -7.03 -8.05
CA GLY A 26 48.40 -8.43 -7.78
C GLY A 26 49.03 -8.60 -6.39
N GLY A 27 48.92 -9.81 -5.83
CA GLY A 27 49.98 -10.78 -5.89
C GLY A 27 50.16 -11.51 -4.59
N ILE A 28 50.30 -12.84 -4.66
CA ILE A 28 51.14 -13.73 -3.84
C ILE A 28 50.52 -14.32 -2.57
N GLY A 29 50.42 -15.69 -2.54
CA GLY A 29 50.43 -16.49 -1.35
C GLY A 29 49.82 -17.89 -1.54
N ARG A 30 50.65 -18.84 -1.93
CA ARG A 30 50.37 -20.31 -2.02
C ARG A 30 50.12 -20.90 -0.61
N GLY A 31 49.30 -21.95 -0.58
CA GLY A 31 49.23 -22.86 0.58
C GLY A 31 48.04 -23.81 0.52
N GLU A 32 48.19 -24.92 -0.20
CA GLU A 32 47.49 -26.16 0.15
C GLU A 32 48.23 -26.87 1.29
N PRO A 33 47.51 -27.65 2.13
CA PRO A 33 47.47 -29.09 1.89
C PRO A 33 46.13 -29.81 2.29
N SER A 34 45.74 -30.77 1.48
CA SER A 34 45.63 -32.23 1.69
C SER A 34 44.81 -32.77 2.91
N ILE A 35 43.75 -33.46 2.53
CA ILE A 35 43.33 -34.85 2.92
C ILE A 35 43.11 -35.16 4.42
N ALA A 36 41.88 -35.55 4.76
CA ALA A 36 41.60 -36.77 5.55
C ALA A 36 40.16 -37.25 5.40
N LEU A 37 40.02 -38.43 4.85
CA LEU A 37 38.84 -39.30 4.89
C LEU A 37 38.57 -39.76 6.33
N GLY A 38 37.30 -39.82 6.72
CA GLY A 38 36.86 -40.48 7.93
C GLY A 38 35.42 -40.96 7.79
N ARG A 39 35.27 -42.21 7.32
CA ARG A 39 34.03 -42.99 7.43
C ARG A 39 33.76 -43.28 8.90
N LEU A 40 32.48 -43.28 9.29
CA LEU A 40 31.93 -44.32 10.17
C LEU A 40 30.39 -44.31 10.14
N HIS A 41 29.87 -45.45 9.74
CA HIS A 41 28.51 -45.95 9.88
C HIS A 41 28.07 -46.02 11.33
N LYS A 42 26.79 -45.75 11.62
CA LYS A 42 25.99 -46.58 12.52
C LYS A 42 24.49 -46.38 12.29
N SER A 43 23.90 -47.42 11.80
CA SER A 43 22.48 -47.75 11.73
C SER A 43 21.92 -48.11 13.12
N ARG A 44 20.69 -47.73 13.39
CA ARG A 44 19.72 -48.32 14.34
C ARG A 44 18.42 -47.54 14.08
N GLY A 45 17.27 -48.13 13.81
CA GLY A 45 16.67 -49.40 14.15
C GLY A 45 15.17 -49.07 14.27
N PHE A 46 14.36 -49.74 13.48
CA PHE A 46 12.90 -49.72 13.42
C PHE A 46 12.26 -50.04 14.77
N ALA A 47 11.15 -49.37 15.11
CA ALA A 47 10.10 -49.93 15.93
C ALA A 47 8.75 -49.34 15.56
N THR A 48 8.00 -50.13 14.81
CA THR A 48 6.56 -50.07 14.60
C THR A 48 5.82 -50.44 15.88
N ARG A 49 4.79 -49.72 16.23
CA ARG A 49 3.74 -50.20 17.14
C ARG A 49 2.38 -49.74 16.65
N THR A 50 1.67 -50.67 16.10
CA THR A 50 0.23 -50.72 15.83
C THR A 50 -0.51 -51.20 17.07
N THR A 51 -1.58 -50.55 17.44
CA THR A 51 -2.82 -51.04 18.10
C THR A 51 -3.81 -49.89 18.00
N GLY A 52 -5.03 -49.98 17.55
CA GLY A 52 -6.02 -51.02 17.45
C GLY A 52 -7.32 -50.49 18.07
N CYS A 53 -8.38 -50.28 17.26
CA CYS A 53 -9.82 -50.35 17.52
C CYS A 53 -10.37 -49.69 18.80
N SER A 54 -11.49 -49.00 18.81
CA SER A 54 -12.86 -49.30 18.32
C SER A 54 -13.83 -48.19 18.67
N ALA A 55 -14.70 -47.86 17.73
CA ALA A 55 -16.17 -47.90 17.77
C ALA A 55 -16.96 -47.04 18.78
N GLY A 56 -17.88 -46.23 18.23
CA GLY A 56 -19.27 -46.24 18.62
C GLY A 56 -19.81 -44.94 19.23
N GLY A 57 -20.79 -44.34 18.60
CA GLY A 57 -21.71 -43.46 19.27
C GLY A 57 -22.26 -42.33 18.44
N GLU A 58 -23.24 -42.62 17.64
CA GLU A 58 -24.16 -41.64 16.99
C GLU A 58 -25.33 -41.26 17.92
N PRO A 59 -26.29 -40.47 17.48
CA PRO A 59 -26.52 -39.10 17.97
C PRO A 59 -27.86 -38.97 18.74
N ARG A 60 -28.09 -37.84 19.38
CA ARG A 60 -29.45 -37.47 19.82
C ARG A 60 -29.77 -36.01 19.57
N SER A 61 -30.68 -35.85 18.64
CA SER A 61 -31.57 -34.72 18.40
C SER A 61 -32.35 -34.30 19.66
N ARG A 62 -32.50 -33.02 19.87
CA ARG A 62 -33.70 -32.47 20.55
C ARG A 62 -34.02 -31.05 20.05
N ALA A 63 -35.05 -31.00 19.24
CA ALA A 63 -35.86 -29.84 18.97
C ALA A 63 -36.65 -29.42 20.22
N LYS A 64 -36.80 -28.14 20.42
CA LYS A 64 -37.95 -27.56 21.16
C LYS A 64 -38.40 -26.31 20.43
N GLU A 65 -39.55 -26.46 19.83
CA GLU A 65 -40.50 -25.40 19.50
C GLU A 65 -41.07 -24.75 20.75
N GLY A 66 -41.45 -23.51 20.65
CA GLY A 66 -42.18 -22.79 21.70
C GLY A 66 -42.61 -21.42 21.23
N ASP A 67 -43.84 -21.36 20.85
CA ASP A 67 -44.78 -20.36 20.37
C ASP A 67 -44.78 -18.98 21.01
N ALA A 68 -45.10 -18.00 20.18
CA ALA A 68 -46.06 -16.92 20.20
C ALA A 68 -46.41 -16.16 21.51
N SER A 69 -46.36 -14.83 21.46
CA SER A 69 -47.61 -14.02 21.50
C SER A 69 -47.34 -12.51 21.44
N PHE A 70 -48.20 -11.87 20.69
CA PHE A 70 -48.55 -10.46 20.56
C PHE A 70 -48.65 -9.68 21.86
N ALA A 71 -48.23 -8.41 21.85
CA ALA A 71 -48.95 -7.30 22.51
C ALA A 71 -48.51 -5.95 21.90
N GLU A 72 -49.45 -5.28 21.24
CA GLU A 72 -49.47 -3.85 20.96
C GLU A 72 -49.64 -3.05 22.24
N SER A 73 -48.96 -1.91 22.36
CA SER A 73 -49.53 -0.77 23.11
C SER A 73 -48.95 0.57 22.61
N THR A 74 -49.87 1.41 22.29
CA THR A 74 -49.91 2.80 21.84
C THR A 74 -49.12 3.79 22.69
N GLY A 75 -48.54 4.82 21.96
CA GLY A 75 -47.82 6.03 22.34
C GLY A 75 -48.45 6.94 23.46
N PRO A 76 -48.14 8.25 23.53
CA PRO A 76 -47.23 9.13 22.80
C PRO A 76 -46.33 10.01 23.72
N VAL A 77 -45.67 11.04 23.15
CA VAL A 77 -45.28 12.39 23.58
C VAL A 77 -43.77 12.69 23.62
N ALA A 78 -43.49 13.62 22.76
CA ALA A 78 -42.44 14.65 22.64
C ALA A 78 -41.36 14.75 23.75
N GLY A 79 -40.12 14.66 23.27
CA GLY A 79 -38.94 15.15 23.97
C GLY A 79 -37.85 15.38 22.97
N THR A 80 -37.63 16.64 22.57
CA THR A 80 -36.58 17.12 21.71
C THR A 80 -35.23 16.86 22.37
N THR A 81 -34.54 15.82 21.98
CA THR A 81 -33.14 15.60 22.34
C THR A 81 -32.34 15.63 21.04
N LEU A 82 -31.42 16.57 20.96
CA LEU A 82 -30.46 16.71 19.87
C LEU A 82 -29.75 15.37 19.63
N ALA A 83 -30.13 14.69 18.57
CA ALA A 83 -29.50 13.45 18.11
C ALA A 83 -28.15 13.77 17.47
N THR A 84 -27.09 13.67 18.25
CA THR A 84 -25.73 13.46 17.73
C THR A 84 -25.59 12.01 17.27
N GLY A 85 -26.32 11.66 16.24
CA GLY A 85 -26.26 10.36 15.56
C GLY A 85 -25.95 10.61 14.10
N SER A 86 -24.68 10.58 13.75
CA SER A 86 -24.20 10.57 12.37
C SER A 86 -24.83 9.39 11.64
N GLY A 87 -25.94 9.65 10.95
CA GLY A 87 -26.62 8.67 10.09
C GLY A 87 -25.85 8.43 8.79
N TYR A 88 -24.69 7.80 8.89
CA TYR A 88 -24.01 7.26 7.72
C TYR A 88 -24.85 6.08 7.22
N ALA A 89 -25.43 6.23 6.02
CA ALA A 89 -26.28 5.22 5.41
C ALA A 89 -25.49 3.90 5.28
N LYS A 90 -25.90 2.88 6.03
CA LYS A 90 -25.46 1.49 5.81
C LYS A 90 -26.04 1.02 4.50
N GLU A 91 -25.35 1.26 3.40
CA GLU A 91 -25.73 0.72 2.10
C GLU A 91 -25.51 -0.80 2.08
N LYS A 92 -26.61 -1.56 1.98
CA LYS A 92 -26.67 -3.02 2.08
C LYS A 92 -26.12 -3.78 0.85
N ASP A 93 -25.64 -3.13 -0.21
CA ASP A 93 -25.58 -3.78 -1.53
C ASP A 93 -24.16 -4.07 -2.11
N TYR A 94 -23.09 -3.65 -1.44
CA TYR A 94 -21.72 -3.94 -1.90
C TYR A 94 -20.86 -4.52 -0.78
N GLY A 95 -21.23 -5.73 -0.28
CA GLY A 95 -20.46 -6.52 0.68
C GLY A 95 -19.68 -5.67 1.69
N HIS A 96 -20.19 -5.47 2.86
CA HIS A 96 -19.61 -4.97 4.15
C HIS A 96 -18.28 -4.20 4.15
N HIS A 97 -17.95 -3.43 3.09
CA HIS A 97 -16.74 -2.64 3.06
C HIS A 97 -16.98 -1.24 3.65
N VAL A 98 -16.63 -1.10 4.94
CA VAL A 98 -16.51 0.23 5.57
C VAL A 98 -15.15 0.80 5.16
N PRO A 99 -15.11 2.00 4.53
CA PRO A 99 -13.85 2.67 4.23
C PRO A 99 -13.05 2.91 5.51
N VAL A 100 -11.73 2.75 5.43
CA VAL A 100 -10.85 2.90 6.58
C VAL A 100 -10.72 4.38 6.95
N LEU A 101 -10.81 4.71 8.25
CA LEU A 101 -10.69 6.08 8.76
C LEU A 101 -11.66 7.07 8.07
N LEU A 102 -12.86 6.59 7.73
CA LEU A 102 -13.85 7.39 6.98
C LEU A 102 -14.17 8.71 7.68
N ARG A 103 -14.37 8.67 9.01
CA ARG A 103 -14.70 9.86 9.81
C ARG A 103 -13.59 10.91 9.72
N GLU A 104 -12.35 10.51 9.89
CA GLU A 104 -11.19 11.39 9.87
C GLU A 104 -10.97 11.98 8.47
N VAL A 105 -11.22 11.19 7.43
CA VAL A 105 -11.18 11.66 6.03
C VAL A 105 -12.25 12.73 5.81
N LEU A 106 -13.50 12.45 6.13
CA LEU A 106 -14.60 13.40 5.93
C LEU A 106 -14.40 14.71 6.73
N GLN A 107 -13.96 14.60 7.99
CA GLN A 107 -13.65 15.77 8.82
C GLN A 107 -12.54 16.65 8.26
N SER A 108 -11.55 16.08 7.54
CA SER A 108 -10.47 16.87 6.94
C SER A 108 -10.92 17.76 5.78
N PHE A 109 -12.04 17.44 5.17
CA PHE A 109 -12.67 18.20 4.09
C PHE A 109 -13.90 19.00 4.53
N GLU A 110 -14.36 18.82 5.77
CA GLU A 110 -15.53 19.53 6.32
C GLU A 110 -15.34 21.06 6.28
N GLY A 111 -16.37 21.77 5.81
CA GLY A 111 -16.37 23.22 5.68
C GLY A 111 -15.45 23.78 4.59
N LYS A 112 -14.92 22.92 3.72
CA LYS A 112 -14.15 23.33 2.53
C LYS A 112 -15.08 23.56 1.35
N ALA A 113 -14.78 24.57 0.54
CA ALA A 113 -15.44 24.78 -0.75
C ALA A 113 -14.73 23.91 -1.78
N LEU A 114 -15.30 22.75 -2.09
CA LEU A 114 -14.72 21.81 -3.03
C LEU A 114 -15.44 21.89 -4.38
N ARG A 115 -14.77 22.38 -5.42
CA ARG A 115 -15.29 22.35 -6.79
C ARG A 115 -14.74 21.16 -7.57
N VAL A 116 -13.44 20.88 -7.39
CA VAL A 116 -12.72 19.77 -8.04
C VAL A 116 -12.08 18.88 -6.99
N PHE A 117 -12.38 17.60 -7.04
CA PHE A 117 -11.80 16.60 -6.14
C PHE A 117 -11.16 15.46 -6.93
N VAL A 118 -9.99 15.00 -6.49
CA VAL A 118 -9.32 13.84 -7.07
C VAL A 118 -9.13 12.76 -6.01
N ASP A 119 -9.66 11.57 -6.30
CA ASP A 119 -9.39 10.34 -5.56
C ASP A 119 -8.37 9.53 -6.36
N ALA A 120 -7.14 9.49 -5.88
CA ALA A 120 -6.02 8.88 -6.59
C ALA A 120 -6.01 7.33 -6.50
N THR A 121 -6.88 6.77 -5.65
CA THR A 121 -6.95 5.33 -5.34
C THR A 121 -8.39 4.93 -5.06
N LEU A 122 -9.24 5.08 -6.06
CA LEU A 122 -10.70 5.04 -5.95
C LEU A 122 -11.26 3.76 -5.32
N GLY A 123 -10.66 2.60 -5.64
CA GLY A 123 -11.15 1.30 -5.21
C GLY A 123 -12.61 1.06 -5.60
N ALA A 124 -13.39 0.49 -4.69
CA ALA A 124 -14.83 0.32 -4.85
C ALA A 124 -15.65 1.59 -4.53
N ALA A 125 -15.01 2.76 -4.54
CA ALA A 125 -15.61 4.07 -4.31
C ALA A 125 -16.27 4.25 -2.92
N GLY A 126 -15.70 3.65 -1.90
CA GLY A 126 -16.24 3.77 -0.53
C GLY A 126 -16.12 5.19 0.02
N HIS A 127 -14.92 5.78 -0.01
CA HIS A 127 -14.69 7.18 0.35
C HIS A 127 -15.40 8.13 -0.61
N ALA A 128 -15.32 7.86 -1.93
CA ALA A 128 -15.89 8.69 -2.98
C ALA A 128 -17.39 8.95 -2.78
N ALA A 129 -18.17 7.90 -2.51
CA ALA A 129 -19.61 8.03 -2.31
C ALA A 129 -19.96 8.96 -1.14
N ASN A 130 -19.18 8.89 -0.05
CA ASN A 130 -19.41 9.71 1.15
C ASN A 130 -18.95 11.16 0.93
N ILE A 131 -17.81 11.38 0.27
CA ILE A 131 -17.32 12.73 -0.09
C ILE A 131 -18.31 13.43 -1.01
N LEU A 132 -18.76 12.76 -2.09
CA LEU A 132 -19.75 13.30 -3.03
C LEU A 132 -21.10 13.61 -2.35
N GLN A 133 -21.48 12.86 -1.34
CA GLN A 133 -22.70 13.11 -0.58
C GLN A 133 -22.54 14.29 0.38
N GLN A 134 -21.36 14.44 0.99
CA GLN A 134 -21.06 15.54 1.92
C GLN A 134 -20.86 16.87 1.18
N HIS A 135 -20.39 16.82 -0.07
CA HIS A 135 -20.03 17.97 -0.91
C HIS A 135 -20.88 18.03 -2.18
N PRO A 136 -22.18 18.38 -2.09
CA PRO A 136 -23.05 18.47 -3.26
C PRO A 136 -22.65 19.57 -4.24
N GLU A 137 -21.85 20.56 -3.79
CA GLU A 137 -21.26 21.63 -4.59
C GLU A 137 -20.17 21.16 -5.55
N LEU A 138 -19.62 19.93 -5.39
CA LEU A 138 -18.62 19.39 -6.30
C LEU A 138 -19.12 19.42 -7.75
N GLU A 139 -18.31 20.05 -8.61
CA GLU A 139 -18.54 20.13 -10.05
C GLU A 139 -17.87 18.96 -10.79
N LEU A 140 -16.68 18.54 -10.31
CA LEU A 140 -15.92 17.42 -10.88
C LEU A 140 -15.27 16.57 -9.79
N TYR A 141 -15.52 15.27 -9.85
CA TYR A 141 -14.85 14.25 -9.07
C TYR A 141 -14.10 13.29 -10.00
N VAL A 142 -12.77 13.31 -9.94
CA VAL A 142 -11.91 12.41 -10.74
C VAL A 142 -11.47 11.24 -9.87
N GLY A 143 -11.88 10.03 -10.20
CA GLY A 143 -11.48 8.81 -9.49
C GLY A 143 -10.52 7.98 -10.33
N ILE A 144 -9.30 7.77 -9.85
CA ILE A 144 -8.24 7.00 -10.51
C ILE A 144 -8.12 5.64 -9.84
N ASP A 145 -8.01 4.57 -10.62
CA ASP A 145 -7.62 3.25 -10.12
C ASP A 145 -6.86 2.46 -11.19
N ALA A 146 -5.90 1.67 -10.76
CA ALA A 146 -5.12 0.79 -11.61
C ALA A 146 -5.86 -0.53 -11.92
N ASP A 147 -6.90 -0.87 -11.14
CA ASP A 147 -7.68 -2.10 -11.32
C ASP A 147 -8.97 -1.82 -12.08
N PRO A 148 -9.13 -2.32 -13.33
CA PRO A 148 -10.35 -2.15 -14.10
C PRO A 148 -11.61 -2.71 -13.40
N ALA A 149 -11.44 -3.74 -12.58
CA ALA A 149 -12.57 -4.31 -11.82
C ALA A 149 -13.04 -3.36 -10.71
N ALA A 150 -12.14 -2.59 -10.11
CA ALA A 150 -12.48 -1.55 -9.14
C ALA A 150 -13.28 -0.43 -9.82
N LEU A 151 -12.83 0.04 -10.98
CA LEU A 151 -13.52 1.08 -11.75
C LEU A 151 -14.93 0.67 -12.18
N GLU A 152 -15.11 -0.59 -12.53
CA GLU A 152 -16.45 -1.10 -12.91
C GLU A 152 -17.42 -1.08 -11.71
N LEU A 153 -16.95 -1.46 -10.53
CA LEU A 153 -17.75 -1.36 -9.30
C LEU A 153 -18.03 0.09 -8.93
N ALA A 154 -17.02 0.95 -9.01
CA ALA A 154 -17.17 2.37 -8.77
C ALA A 154 -18.18 3.00 -9.74
N ARG A 155 -18.15 2.62 -11.02
CA ARG A 155 -19.12 3.08 -12.02
C ARG A 155 -20.54 2.73 -11.62
N LYS A 156 -20.81 1.46 -11.28
CA LYS A 156 -22.11 1.00 -10.81
C LYS A 156 -22.62 1.73 -9.58
N ARG A 157 -21.71 2.09 -8.69
CA ARG A 157 -22.04 2.76 -7.42
C ARG A 157 -22.28 4.26 -7.59
N LEU A 158 -21.42 4.95 -8.34
CA LEU A 158 -21.41 6.40 -8.40
C LEU A 158 -22.23 6.99 -9.53
N GLN A 159 -22.18 6.40 -10.72
CA GLN A 159 -22.84 6.95 -11.93
C GLN A 159 -24.35 7.15 -11.77
N PRO A 160 -25.15 6.22 -11.17
CA PRO A 160 -26.57 6.41 -11.01
C PRO A 160 -26.94 7.58 -10.09
N LYS A 161 -26.07 7.93 -9.14
CA LYS A 161 -26.34 8.96 -8.12
C LYS A 161 -25.79 10.32 -8.51
N PHE A 162 -24.59 10.35 -9.12
CA PHE A 162 -23.84 11.59 -9.31
C PHE A 162 -23.61 11.95 -10.78
N GLY A 163 -23.93 11.04 -11.70
CA GLY A 163 -23.97 11.31 -13.14
C GLY A 163 -22.65 11.84 -13.70
N SER A 164 -22.72 12.93 -14.45
CA SER A 164 -21.59 13.54 -15.15
C SER A 164 -20.58 14.26 -14.25
N LYS A 165 -20.86 14.39 -12.95
CA LYS A 165 -19.88 14.93 -11.99
C LYS A 165 -18.71 13.97 -11.74
N VAL A 166 -18.88 12.68 -12.01
CA VAL A 166 -17.89 11.65 -11.74
C VAL A 166 -17.22 11.20 -13.03
N GLU A 167 -15.91 11.32 -13.04
CA GLU A 167 -15.05 10.82 -14.11
C GLU A 167 -14.13 9.73 -13.57
N LEU A 168 -14.22 8.53 -14.16
CA LEU A 168 -13.44 7.35 -13.75
C LEU A 168 -12.30 7.13 -14.72
N VAL A 169 -11.09 7.03 -14.18
CA VAL A 169 -9.85 6.99 -14.94
C VAL A 169 -9.10 5.72 -14.65
N HIS A 170 -8.88 4.89 -15.66
CA HIS A 170 -7.97 3.76 -15.55
C HIS A 170 -6.52 4.24 -15.64
N GLY A 171 -5.73 3.90 -14.65
CA GLY A 171 -4.31 4.21 -14.59
C GLY A 171 -3.74 4.15 -13.19
N ASN A 172 -2.42 4.14 -13.12
CA ASN A 172 -1.71 4.18 -11.85
C ASN A 172 -1.55 5.65 -11.40
N PHE A 173 -1.82 5.93 -10.13
CA PHE A 173 -1.65 7.28 -9.57
C PHE A 173 -0.22 7.83 -9.71
N ARG A 174 0.78 7.00 -9.97
CA ARG A 174 2.12 7.44 -10.37
C ARG A 174 2.09 8.40 -11.56
N GLN A 175 1.08 8.25 -12.45
CA GLN A 175 0.85 9.08 -13.62
C GLN A 175 -0.12 10.24 -13.36
N TYR A 176 -0.30 10.62 -12.08
CA TYR A 176 -1.28 11.61 -11.62
C TYR A 176 -1.33 12.85 -12.51
N GLU A 177 -0.19 13.48 -12.75
CA GLU A 177 -0.13 14.73 -13.52
C GLU A 177 -0.74 14.57 -14.92
N SER A 178 -0.34 13.55 -15.67
CA SER A 178 -0.85 13.31 -17.02
C SER A 178 -2.31 12.87 -17.03
N LEU A 179 -2.74 12.10 -16.01
CA LEU A 179 -4.11 11.61 -15.90
C LEU A 179 -5.11 12.71 -15.51
N VAL A 180 -4.69 13.72 -14.75
CA VAL A 180 -5.58 14.76 -14.20
C VAL A 180 -5.56 16.03 -15.05
N SER A 181 -4.38 16.54 -15.40
CA SER A 181 -4.24 17.87 -16.05
C SER A 181 -5.00 17.99 -17.37
N GLY A 182 -5.01 16.93 -18.20
CA GLY A 182 -5.75 16.89 -19.45
C GLY A 182 -7.25 17.03 -19.22
N ARG A 183 -7.79 16.27 -18.27
CA ARG A 183 -9.22 16.21 -17.93
C ARG A 183 -9.74 17.51 -17.36
N LEU A 184 -8.96 18.16 -16.50
CA LEU A 184 -9.33 19.48 -15.99
C LEU A 184 -9.51 20.48 -17.12
N ARG A 185 -8.58 20.50 -18.08
CA ARG A 185 -8.65 21.39 -19.26
C ARG A 185 -9.84 21.08 -20.16
N GLU A 186 -10.07 19.80 -20.45
CA GLU A 186 -11.21 19.33 -21.28
C GLU A 186 -12.56 19.71 -20.66
N ARG A 187 -12.63 19.74 -19.32
CA ARG A 187 -13.81 20.13 -18.56
C ARG A 187 -13.89 21.64 -18.30
N GLY A 188 -12.94 22.43 -18.82
CA GLY A 188 -12.94 23.89 -18.70
C GLY A 188 -12.41 24.43 -17.37
N PHE A 189 -11.80 23.59 -16.53
CA PHE A 189 -11.16 24.04 -15.29
C PHE A 189 -9.76 24.58 -15.61
N GLN A 190 -9.54 25.85 -15.30
CA GLN A 190 -8.23 26.52 -15.50
C GLN A 190 -7.38 26.58 -14.23
N GLY A 191 -7.93 26.18 -13.09
CA GLY A 191 -7.25 26.10 -11.80
C GLY A 191 -6.77 24.70 -11.46
N GLY A 192 -6.25 24.56 -10.25
CA GLY A 192 -5.89 23.27 -9.67
C GLY A 192 -7.10 22.53 -9.08
N VAL A 193 -6.81 21.62 -8.16
CA VAL A 193 -7.82 20.84 -7.44
C VAL A 193 -7.99 21.35 -6.01
N ASP A 194 -9.17 21.21 -5.43
CA ASP A 194 -9.47 21.69 -4.08
C ASP A 194 -9.31 20.60 -3.03
N GLY A 195 -9.47 19.34 -3.44
CA GLY A 195 -9.31 18.19 -2.56
C GLY A 195 -8.64 17.02 -3.25
N ILE A 196 -7.74 16.35 -2.53
CA ILE A 196 -7.09 15.11 -2.99
C ILE A 196 -7.14 14.09 -1.87
N LEU A 197 -7.54 12.86 -2.22
CA LEU A 197 -7.43 11.70 -1.35
C LEU A 197 -6.58 10.62 -2.03
N ALA A 198 -5.70 9.99 -1.27
CA ALA A 198 -4.99 8.78 -1.66
C ALA A 198 -5.07 7.76 -0.53
N ASP A 199 -5.82 6.67 -0.73
CA ASP A 199 -5.90 5.52 0.18
C ASP A 199 -4.97 4.43 -0.36
N LEU A 200 -3.73 4.41 0.14
CA LEU A 200 -2.65 3.61 -0.44
C LEU A 200 -2.81 2.11 -0.14
N GLY A 201 -2.17 1.30 -0.96
CA GLY A 201 -2.09 -0.14 -0.79
C GLY A 201 -3.17 -0.91 -1.55
N VAL A 202 -3.50 -2.10 -1.06
CA VAL A 202 -4.38 -3.05 -1.75
C VAL A 202 -5.83 -2.89 -1.32
N SER A 203 -6.73 -2.96 -2.30
CA SER A 203 -8.16 -2.96 -2.02
C SER A 203 -8.60 -4.27 -1.37
N SER A 204 -9.70 -4.21 -0.68
CA SER A 204 -10.32 -5.40 -0.09
C SER A 204 -10.66 -6.47 -1.10
N MET A 205 -11.14 -6.05 -2.27
CA MET A 205 -11.47 -6.96 -3.37
C MET A 205 -10.26 -7.74 -3.87
N GLN A 206 -9.08 -7.09 -3.91
CA GLN A 206 -7.84 -7.74 -4.31
C GLN A 206 -7.39 -8.79 -3.28
N ILE A 207 -7.57 -8.51 -1.97
CA ILE A 207 -7.21 -9.45 -0.90
C ILE A 207 -8.18 -10.63 -0.83
N ASP A 208 -9.48 -10.39 -1.06
CA ASP A 208 -10.54 -11.38 -0.86
C ASP A 208 -10.68 -12.35 -2.07
N ARG A 209 -10.05 -12.02 -3.20
CA ARG A 209 -10.00 -12.86 -4.40
C ARG A 209 -8.70 -13.64 -4.46
N ASP A 210 -8.79 -14.96 -4.30
CA ASP A 210 -7.61 -15.84 -4.25
C ASP A 210 -6.82 -15.82 -5.57
N GLU A 211 -7.53 -15.67 -6.70
CA GLU A 211 -6.93 -15.58 -8.03
C GLU A 211 -6.02 -14.37 -8.25
N ARG A 212 -6.11 -13.35 -7.39
CA ARG A 212 -5.24 -12.18 -7.44
C ARG A 212 -3.91 -12.35 -6.69
N GLY A 213 -3.78 -13.39 -5.88
CA GLY A 213 -2.51 -13.76 -5.22
C GLY A 213 -2.01 -12.82 -4.12
N PHE A 214 -2.81 -11.87 -3.63
CA PHE A 214 -2.40 -10.96 -2.56
C PHE A 214 -2.41 -11.59 -1.16
N SER A 215 -3.18 -12.66 -0.99
CA SER A 215 -3.33 -13.36 0.28
C SER A 215 -2.71 -14.76 0.21
N PHE A 216 -2.16 -15.22 1.32
CA PHE A 216 -1.72 -16.60 1.51
C PHE A 216 -2.60 -17.39 2.48
N MET A 217 -3.77 -16.86 2.82
CA MET A 217 -4.75 -17.55 3.66
C MET A 217 -5.42 -18.71 2.90
N ARG A 218 -5.50 -18.58 1.59
CA ARG A 218 -5.96 -19.58 0.63
C ARG A 218 -4.98 -19.65 -0.52
N SER A 219 -4.99 -20.78 -1.26
CA SER A 219 -4.08 -20.98 -2.39
C SER A 219 -4.57 -20.20 -3.61
N GLY A 220 -3.71 -19.35 -4.13
CA GLY A 220 -3.89 -18.65 -5.40
C GLY A 220 -2.57 -18.59 -6.17
N PRO A 221 -2.58 -18.16 -7.43
CA PRO A 221 -1.37 -17.93 -8.21
C PRO A 221 -0.52 -16.82 -7.56
N LEU A 222 0.80 -16.84 -7.79
CA LEU A 222 1.69 -15.76 -7.40
C LEU A 222 1.58 -14.60 -8.39
N ASP A 223 0.47 -13.84 -8.33
CA ASP A 223 0.25 -12.69 -9.21
C ASP A 223 0.61 -11.36 -8.53
N MET A 224 -0.17 -10.89 -7.57
CA MET A 224 -0.01 -9.65 -6.80
C MET A 224 -0.02 -8.35 -7.63
N ARG A 225 -0.37 -8.36 -8.91
CA ARG A 225 -0.48 -7.16 -9.73
C ARG A 225 -1.76 -6.40 -9.38
N MET A 226 -1.66 -5.12 -9.08
CA MET A 226 -2.84 -4.24 -8.94
C MET A 226 -3.46 -3.99 -10.31
N ASP A 227 -2.61 -3.66 -11.29
CA ASP A 227 -2.96 -3.59 -12.71
C ASP A 227 -2.64 -4.94 -13.37
N PRO A 228 -3.67 -5.69 -13.82
CA PRO A 228 -3.45 -6.99 -14.45
C PRO A 228 -2.58 -6.94 -15.73
N ASP A 229 -2.49 -5.78 -16.38
CA ASP A 229 -1.71 -5.59 -17.60
C ASP A 229 -0.23 -5.30 -17.32
N SER A 230 0.16 -5.13 -16.04
CA SER A 230 1.57 -4.95 -15.65
C SER A 230 2.41 -6.17 -16.05
N PRO A 231 3.65 -5.95 -16.57
CA PRO A 231 4.45 -7.03 -17.12
C PRO A 231 5.07 -7.96 -16.08
N VAL A 232 5.22 -7.51 -14.83
CA VAL A 232 5.89 -8.24 -13.76
C VAL A 232 4.89 -8.68 -12.71
N SER A 233 4.74 -9.98 -12.52
CA SER A 233 3.95 -10.57 -11.43
C SER A 233 4.83 -11.04 -10.27
N ALA A 234 4.22 -11.43 -9.15
CA ALA A 234 4.95 -12.04 -8.04
C ALA A 234 5.64 -13.34 -8.46
N TRP A 235 5.12 -14.04 -9.45
CA TRP A 235 5.75 -15.23 -10.00
C TRP A 235 7.11 -14.92 -10.63
N GLU A 236 7.20 -13.86 -11.46
CA GLU A 236 8.47 -13.40 -12.03
C GLU A 236 9.46 -13.00 -10.94
N VAL A 237 9.02 -12.24 -9.95
CA VAL A 237 9.88 -11.84 -8.83
C VAL A 237 10.43 -13.06 -8.09
N VAL A 238 9.58 -14.02 -7.74
CA VAL A 238 9.97 -15.20 -6.97
C VAL A 238 10.83 -16.17 -7.80
N ASN A 239 10.46 -16.41 -9.07
CA ASN A 239 11.09 -17.46 -9.87
C ASN A 239 12.25 -16.99 -10.75
N ARG A 240 12.35 -15.68 -11.06
CA ARG A 240 13.36 -15.18 -12.00
C ARG A 240 14.40 -14.23 -11.40
N TYR A 241 14.07 -13.48 -10.32
CA TYR A 241 15.02 -12.55 -9.71
C TYR A 241 16.19 -13.28 -9.06
N SER A 242 17.38 -12.71 -9.09
CA SER A 242 18.57 -13.27 -8.44
C SER A 242 18.42 -13.31 -6.91
N GLU A 243 19.27 -14.12 -6.23
CA GLU A 243 19.32 -14.16 -4.76
C GLU A 243 19.59 -12.74 -4.18
N GLN A 244 20.40 -11.95 -4.87
CA GLN A 244 20.74 -10.59 -4.44
C GLN A 244 19.54 -9.64 -4.53
N GLU A 245 18.79 -9.69 -5.64
CA GLU A 245 17.57 -8.88 -5.84
C GLU A 245 16.48 -9.26 -4.85
N LEU A 246 16.20 -10.55 -4.69
CA LEU A 246 15.26 -11.04 -3.68
C LEU A 246 15.69 -10.62 -2.27
N GLY A 247 16.99 -10.72 -1.97
CA GLY A 247 17.54 -10.28 -0.70
C GLY A 247 17.36 -8.80 -0.46
N ARG A 248 17.56 -7.96 -1.47
CA ARG A 248 17.31 -6.51 -1.41
C ARG A 248 15.85 -6.22 -1.10
N ILE A 249 14.93 -6.80 -1.89
CA ILE A 249 13.48 -6.61 -1.73
C ILE A 249 13.03 -6.99 -0.31
N LEU A 250 13.38 -8.19 0.15
CA LEU A 250 13.00 -8.68 1.47
C LEU A 250 13.56 -7.81 2.62
N ARG A 251 14.78 -7.28 2.47
CA ARG A 251 15.41 -6.40 3.46
C ARG A 251 14.79 -5.02 3.44
N ASP A 252 14.69 -4.39 2.26
CA ASP A 252 14.38 -2.97 2.12
C ASP A 252 12.87 -2.70 2.16
N TYR A 253 12.06 -3.57 1.57
CA TYR A 253 10.60 -3.44 1.51
C TYR A 253 9.86 -4.29 2.56
N GLY A 254 10.47 -5.42 2.97
CA GLY A 254 9.88 -6.26 4.00
C GLY A 254 10.37 -5.95 5.41
N GLU A 255 11.46 -5.18 5.55
CA GLU A 255 12.16 -5.03 6.84
C GLU A 255 12.37 -6.42 7.52
N GLU A 256 12.60 -7.49 6.69
CA GLU A 256 12.68 -8.87 7.16
C GLU A 256 14.11 -9.21 7.61
N ARG A 257 14.25 -9.57 8.89
CA ARG A 257 15.56 -9.84 9.47
C ARG A 257 16.25 -11.08 8.90
N LEU A 258 15.46 -12.08 8.47
CA LEU A 258 15.96 -13.33 7.94
C LEU A 258 16.06 -13.31 6.40
N TRP A 259 16.10 -12.13 5.79
CA TRP A 259 16.06 -11.93 4.35
C TRP A 259 17.06 -12.78 3.56
N LYS A 260 18.33 -12.89 4.01
CA LYS A 260 19.36 -13.71 3.35
C LYS A 260 18.96 -15.19 3.29
N ARG A 261 18.42 -15.69 4.41
CA ARG A 261 18.03 -17.08 4.54
C ARG A 261 16.80 -17.40 3.68
N ILE A 262 15.83 -16.50 3.65
CA ILE A 262 14.63 -16.64 2.82
C ILE A 262 15.00 -16.56 1.33
N ALA A 263 15.77 -15.56 0.89
CA ALA A 263 16.20 -15.44 -0.50
C ALA A 263 16.93 -16.70 -0.99
N ARG A 264 17.90 -17.20 -0.22
CA ARG A 264 18.62 -18.44 -0.54
C ARG A 264 17.69 -19.64 -0.62
N SER A 265 16.75 -19.79 0.32
CA SER A 265 15.79 -20.90 0.34
C SER A 265 14.88 -20.86 -0.90
N VAL A 266 14.41 -19.69 -1.31
CA VAL A 266 13.61 -19.52 -2.53
C VAL A 266 14.44 -19.95 -3.76
N VAL A 267 15.67 -19.46 -3.91
CA VAL A 267 16.53 -19.81 -5.04
C VAL A 267 16.85 -21.29 -5.09
N THR A 268 17.09 -21.92 -3.93
CA THR A 268 17.35 -23.38 -3.85
C THR A 268 16.14 -24.19 -4.32
N VAL A 269 14.94 -23.88 -3.79
CA VAL A 269 13.73 -24.65 -4.12
C VAL A 269 13.32 -24.46 -5.58
N ARG A 270 13.36 -23.22 -6.10
CA ARG A 270 12.95 -22.96 -7.48
C ARG A 270 13.90 -23.57 -8.53
N ALA A 271 15.13 -23.89 -8.15
CA ALA A 271 16.06 -24.62 -9.03
C ALA A 271 15.62 -26.06 -9.31
N GLU A 272 14.83 -26.66 -8.40
CA GLU A 272 14.29 -28.00 -8.56
C GLU A 272 12.87 -27.98 -9.17
N ARG A 273 12.04 -27.04 -8.71
CA ARG A 273 10.66 -26.84 -9.19
C ARG A 273 10.20 -25.41 -8.95
N SER A 274 9.43 -24.86 -9.89
CA SER A 274 8.84 -23.50 -9.74
C SER A 274 7.98 -23.40 -8.48
N ILE A 275 7.91 -22.19 -7.94
CA ILE A 275 7.01 -21.83 -6.83
C ILE A 275 5.85 -21.08 -7.47
N ASP A 276 4.69 -21.72 -7.60
CA ASP A 276 3.60 -21.22 -8.43
C ASP A 276 2.45 -20.62 -7.61
N THR A 277 2.32 -21.02 -6.34
CA THR A 277 1.19 -20.58 -5.51
C THR A 277 1.62 -19.84 -4.24
N THR A 278 0.70 -19.02 -3.76
CA THR A 278 0.86 -18.26 -2.51
C THR A 278 1.13 -19.16 -1.30
N LEU A 279 0.45 -20.31 -1.22
CA LEU A 279 0.68 -21.26 -0.13
C LEU A 279 2.07 -21.90 -0.19
N GLN A 280 2.54 -22.31 -1.37
CA GLN A 280 3.90 -22.86 -1.52
C GLN A 280 4.95 -21.88 -1.01
N LEU A 281 4.85 -20.62 -1.41
CA LEU A 281 5.78 -19.57 -0.94
C LEU A 281 5.65 -19.35 0.57
N ALA A 282 4.44 -19.26 1.11
CA ALA A 282 4.21 -19.03 2.54
C ALA A 282 4.73 -20.17 3.42
N GLU A 283 4.53 -21.42 2.99
CA GLU A 283 5.06 -22.59 3.65
C GLU A 283 6.59 -22.65 3.62
N LEU A 284 7.20 -22.36 2.46
CA LEU A 284 8.64 -22.28 2.31
C LEU A 284 9.25 -21.28 3.30
N ILE A 285 8.68 -20.07 3.37
CA ILE A 285 9.14 -19.02 4.30
C ILE A 285 8.95 -19.45 5.75
N SER A 286 7.80 -20.04 6.08
CA SER A 286 7.50 -20.51 7.43
C SER A 286 8.48 -21.59 7.89
N ASN A 287 8.77 -22.56 7.03
CA ASN A 287 9.72 -23.64 7.30
C ASN A 287 11.15 -23.09 7.45
N THR A 288 11.56 -22.19 6.55
CA THR A 288 12.87 -21.53 6.57
C THR A 288 13.11 -20.74 7.86
N THR A 289 12.08 -20.11 8.39
CA THR A 289 12.21 -19.19 9.56
C THR A 289 11.93 -19.88 10.90
N ARG A 290 11.37 -21.09 10.92
CA ARG A 290 10.91 -21.81 12.12
C ARG A 290 11.97 -21.90 13.22
N SER A 291 13.19 -22.30 12.87
CA SER A 291 14.27 -22.50 13.85
C SER A 291 14.82 -21.21 14.44
N ALA A 292 14.70 -20.09 13.72
CA ALA A 292 15.23 -18.80 14.16
C ALA A 292 14.22 -17.97 14.98
N ARG A 293 12.96 -18.40 15.03
CA ARG A 293 11.92 -17.71 15.81
C ARG A 293 11.96 -18.12 17.27
N LYS A 294 12.25 -17.17 18.14
CA LYS A 294 12.10 -17.38 19.58
C LYS A 294 10.63 -17.69 19.89
N LYS A 295 10.36 -18.69 20.75
CA LYS A 295 9.02 -18.92 21.28
C LYS A 295 8.55 -17.65 21.99
N LYS A 296 7.49 -17.02 21.50
CA LYS A 296 6.86 -15.88 22.19
C LYS A 296 6.10 -16.39 23.41
N ALA A 297 5.94 -15.50 24.40
CA ALA A 297 5.12 -15.79 25.58
C ALA A 297 3.69 -16.15 25.14
N LYS A 298 3.06 -17.05 25.91
CA LYS A 298 1.69 -17.50 25.68
C LYS A 298 0.75 -16.28 25.69
N GLY A 299 -0.09 -16.10 24.65
CA GLY A 299 -1.05 -14.98 24.54
C GLY A 299 -0.64 -13.83 23.60
N VAL A 300 0.62 -13.75 23.15
CA VAL A 300 1.02 -12.72 22.18
C VAL A 300 0.73 -13.18 20.76
N LYS A 301 -0.28 -12.57 20.10
CA LYS A 301 -0.55 -12.78 18.67
C LYS A 301 0.70 -12.45 17.86
N SER A 302 1.27 -13.45 17.17
CA SER A 302 2.43 -13.20 16.31
C SER A 302 1.97 -13.04 14.86
N ILE A 303 2.54 -12.04 14.17
CA ILE A 303 2.37 -11.86 12.73
C ILE A 303 2.92 -13.13 12.03
N HIS A 304 2.19 -13.60 11.03
CA HIS A 304 2.61 -14.76 10.25
C HIS A 304 4.00 -14.54 9.61
N PRO A 305 4.88 -15.53 9.55
CA PRO A 305 6.24 -15.40 9.01
C PRO A 305 6.30 -14.82 7.60
N ALA A 306 5.36 -15.20 6.75
CA ALA A 306 5.34 -14.77 5.36
C ALA A 306 4.85 -13.32 5.15
N THR A 307 4.18 -12.70 6.12
CA THR A 307 3.55 -11.37 5.94
C THR A 307 4.52 -10.32 5.39
N ARG A 308 5.72 -10.23 5.96
CA ARG A 308 6.72 -9.24 5.52
C ARG A 308 7.28 -9.53 4.13
N ALA A 309 7.45 -10.81 3.80
CA ALA A 309 7.93 -11.20 2.48
C ALA A 309 6.86 -10.95 1.40
N PHE A 310 5.59 -11.23 1.69
CA PHE A 310 4.47 -10.92 0.81
C PHE A 310 4.33 -9.42 0.59
N GLN A 311 4.42 -8.61 1.65
CA GLN A 311 4.45 -7.14 1.53
C GLN A 311 5.62 -6.69 0.64
N ALA A 312 6.81 -7.25 0.84
CA ALA A 312 8.00 -6.88 0.07
C ALA A 312 7.86 -7.17 -1.43
N ILE A 313 7.35 -8.36 -1.76
CA ILE A 313 7.11 -8.77 -3.14
C ILE A 313 6.02 -7.89 -3.78
N ARG A 314 4.93 -7.62 -3.07
CA ARG A 314 3.85 -6.75 -3.52
C ARG A 314 4.34 -5.34 -3.86
N ILE A 315 5.14 -4.75 -2.98
CA ILE A 315 5.76 -3.43 -3.18
C ILE A 315 6.63 -3.42 -4.45
N GLU A 316 7.41 -4.47 -4.67
CA GLU A 316 8.25 -4.58 -5.88
C GLU A 316 7.40 -4.71 -7.15
N VAL A 317 6.41 -5.64 -7.16
CA VAL A 317 5.52 -5.89 -8.30
C VAL A 317 4.81 -4.62 -8.76
N ASN A 318 4.33 -3.81 -7.80
CA ASN A 318 3.50 -2.65 -8.09
C ASN A 318 4.26 -1.32 -8.02
N SER A 319 5.57 -1.35 -7.75
CA SER A 319 6.42 -0.14 -7.58
C SER A 319 5.79 0.88 -6.61
N GLU A 320 5.13 0.39 -5.53
CA GLU A 320 4.26 1.19 -4.65
C GLU A 320 4.99 2.40 -4.06
N LEU A 321 6.23 2.21 -3.62
CA LEU A 321 6.99 3.27 -2.97
C LEU A 321 7.49 4.33 -3.97
N GLU A 322 7.85 3.92 -5.18
CA GLU A 322 8.24 4.83 -6.25
C GLU A 322 7.04 5.65 -6.74
N ALA A 323 5.86 5.01 -6.80
CA ALA A 323 4.63 5.71 -7.14
C ALA A 323 4.32 6.86 -6.16
N ILE A 324 4.51 6.63 -4.85
CA ILE A 324 4.35 7.68 -3.83
C ILE A 324 5.37 8.80 -4.04
N ASP A 325 6.65 8.44 -4.22
CA ASP A 325 7.74 9.42 -4.37
C ASP A 325 7.55 10.31 -5.62
N THR A 326 6.92 9.77 -6.67
CA THR A 326 6.64 10.50 -7.93
C THR A 326 5.34 11.32 -7.84
N ALA A 327 4.26 10.70 -7.37
CA ALA A 327 2.94 11.31 -7.44
C ALA A 327 2.69 12.37 -6.35
N LEU A 328 3.20 12.13 -5.14
CA LEU A 328 2.87 13.02 -4.02
C LEU A 328 3.31 14.48 -4.22
N PRO A 329 4.51 14.78 -4.78
CA PRO A 329 4.85 16.15 -5.15
C PRO A 329 3.88 16.75 -6.19
N ALA A 330 3.59 16.02 -7.27
CA ALA A 330 2.68 16.49 -8.32
C ALA A 330 1.25 16.75 -7.79
N MET A 331 0.77 15.90 -6.88
CA MET A 331 -0.51 16.12 -6.17
C MET A 331 -0.50 17.42 -5.37
N ILE A 332 0.58 17.66 -4.61
CA ILE A 332 0.71 18.90 -3.81
C ILE A 332 0.77 20.13 -4.68
N ASP A 333 1.51 20.05 -5.79
CA ASP A 333 1.65 21.18 -6.72
C ASP A 333 0.34 21.52 -7.41
N SER A 334 -0.49 20.51 -7.70
CA SER A 334 -1.80 20.70 -8.35
C SER A 334 -2.88 21.28 -7.45
N LEU A 335 -2.66 21.39 -6.14
CA LEU A 335 -3.66 21.96 -5.22
C LEU A 335 -3.81 23.46 -5.41
N ASN A 336 -5.05 23.94 -5.40
CA ASN A 336 -5.37 25.34 -5.21
C ASN A 336 -4.95 25.83 -3.82
N PRO A 337 -4.63 27.12 -3.62
CA PRO A 337 -4.47 27.70 -2.29
C PRO A 337 -5.67 27.39 -1.40
N GLY A 338 -5.44 26.91 -0.17
CA GLY A 338 -6.49 26.44 0.74
C GLY A 338 -6.99 25.01 0.47
N GLY A 339 -6.61 24.40 -0.66
CA GLY A 339 -6.91 23.01 -0.99
C GLY A 339 -6.29 22.02 -0.01
N THR A 340 -6.88 20.84 0.11
CA THR A 340 -6.50 19.84 1.10
C THR A 340 -6.09 18.54 0.44
N ILE A 341 -4.96 17.97 0.86
CA ILE A 341 -4.53 16.61 0.51
C ILE A 341 -4.54 15.70 1.72
N GLY A 342 -5.24 14.56 1.61
CA GLY A 342 -5.27 13.50 2.59
C GLY A 342 -4.65 12.21 2.05
N VAL A 343 -3.83 11.54 2.87
CA VAL A 343 -3.18 10.28 2.47
C VAL A 343 -3.30 9.27 3.60
N ILE A 344 -3.86 8.08 3.29
CA ILE A 344 -3.90 6.93 4.18
C ILE A 344 -2.75 5.99 3.80
N SER A 345 -2.04 5.49 4.78
CA SER A 345 -0.97 4.49 4.61
C SER A 345 -1.17 3.32 5.56
N PHE A 346 -0.72 2.12 5.17
CA PHE A 346 -0.93 0.87 5.93
C PHE A 346 0.36 0.29 6.49
N HIS A 347 1.52 0.76 6.07
CA HIS A 347 2.80 0.32 6.61
C HIS A 347 3.83 1.46 6.79
N SER A 348 4.88 1.14 7.55
CA SER A 348 5.91 2.12 7.97
C SER A 348 6.65 2.79 6.82
N LEU A 349 6.84 2.12 5.70
CA LEU A 349 7.59 2.65 4.56
C LEU A 349 6.80 3.71 3.80
N GLU A 350 5.49 3.52 3.62
CA GLU A 350 4.58 4.55 3.06
C GLU A 350 4.52 5.77 3.99
N ASP A 351 4.17 5.55 5.27
CA ASP A 351 4.04 6.62 6.27
C ASP A 351 5.31 7.48 6.38
N ARG A 352 6.48 6.85 6.26
CA ARG A 352 7.79 7.54 6.30
C ARG A 352 7.96 8.48 5.11
N ARG A 353 7.55 8.07 3.90
CA ARG A 353 7.62 8.89 2.69
C ARG A 353 6.68 10.08 2.75
N ILE A 354 5.42 9.82 3.08
CA ILE A 354 4.40 10.86 3.23
C ILE A 354 4.86 11.89 4.28
N LYS A 355 5.28 11.42 5.45
CA LYS A 355 5.79 12.28 6.53
C LYS A 355 6.96 13.13 6.07
N LYS A 356 7.93 12.54 5.36
CA LYS A 356 9.12 13.25 4.86
C LYS A 356 8.72 14.35 3.86
N THR A 357 7.86 14.04 2.88
CA THR A 357 7.39 15.00 1.89
C THR A 357 6.58 16.13 2.52
N PHE A 358 5.60 15.80 3.37
CA PHE A 358 4.82 16.82 4.07
C PHE A 358 5.66 17.69 5.00
N SER A 359 6.66 17.11 5.67
CA SER A 359 7.59 17.90 6.52
C SER A 359 8.43 18.85 5.69
N ARG A 360 8.96 18.41 4.56
CA ARG A 360 9.72 19.25 3.63
C ARG A 360 8.86 20.41 3.11
N CYS A 361 7.70 20.11 2.54
CA CYS A 361 6.78 21.12 2.00
C CYS A 361 6.21 22.08 3.06
N SER A 362 6.31 21.74 4.35
CA SER A 362 5.91 22.63 5.46
C SER A 362 7.06 23.39 6.11
N GLY A 363 8.23 23.42 5.48
CA GLY A 363 9.44 24.08 6.02
C GLY A 363 10.02 23.36 7.26
N ARG A 364 9.58 22.13 7.54
CA ARG A 364 10.03 21.35 8.71
C ARG A 364 11.02 20.27 8.28
N VAL A 365 12.29 20.62 8.17
CA VAL A 365 13.35 19.64 7.88
C VAL A 365 13.65 18.82 9.14
N GLU A 366 13.49 17.49 9.08
CA GLU A 366 13.86 16.61 10.21
C GLU A 366 15.36 16.69 10.51
N GLY A 367 15.70 17.05 11.72
CA GLY A 367 17.09 17.08 12.21
C GLY A 367 17.88 18.35 11.91
N ARG A 368 17.29 19.37 11.28
CA ARG A 368 18.00 20.63 11.00
C ARG A 368 18.41 21.35 12.28
N GLY A 369 17.49 21.46 13.26
CA GLY A 369 17.80 22.11 14.54
C GLY A 369 18.90 21.41 15.37
N ASP A 370 18.91 20.07 15.36
CA ASP A 370 19.86 19.29 16.19
C ASP A 370 21.23 19.10 15.53
N ARG A 371 21.32 19.01 14.20
CA ARG A 371 22.59 18.86 13.47
C ARG A 371 23.31 20.20 13.30
N VAL A 372 22.59 21.24 12.88
CA VAL A 372 23.16 22.58 12.70
C VAL A 372 23.60 23.14 14.05
N SER A 373 22.76 23.07 15.07
CA SER A 373 23.13 23.53 16.42
C SER A 373 24.25 22.72 17.06
N LYS A 374 24.44 21.45 16.72
CA LYS A 374 25.60 20.65 17.14
C LYS A 374 26.85 21.02 16.36
N LEU A 375 26.75 21.17 15.04
CA LEU A 375 27.91 21.53 14.22
C LEU A 375 28.40 22.95 14.53
N GLU A 376 27.49 23.93 14.64
CA GLU A 376 27.82 25.31 15.03
C GLU A 376 28.45 25.39 16.43
N ARG A 377 27.93 24.60 17.39
CA ARG A 377 28.52 24.52 18.74
C ARG A 377 29.93 23.91 18.76
N TYR A 378 30.20 22.96 17.84
CA TYR A 378 31.52 22.29 17.81
C TYR A 378 32.53 23.00 16.90
N THR A 379 32.10 23.65 15.82
CA THR A 379 33.02 24.20 14.81
C THR A 379 33.03 25.72 14.76
N GLY A 380 32.04 26.39 15.37
CA GLY A 380 31.87 27.85 15.26
C GLY A 380 31.52 28.31 13.83
N VAL A 381 31.38 27.39 12.89
CA VAL A 381 31.11 27.68 11.48
C VAL A 381 29.61 27.58 11.26
N ARG A 382 29.00 28.71 10.87
CA ARG A 382 27.60 28.72 10.42
C ARG A 382 27.48 27.88 9.14
N ALA A 383 26.53 26.95 9.11
CA ALA A 383 26.24 26.22 7.88
C ALA A 383 25.86 27.24 6.79
N PRO A 384 26.30 27.04 5.53
CA PRO A 384 25.87 27.92 4.44
C PRO A 384 24.34 27.95 4.43
N ASP A 385 23.78 29.14 4.19
CA ASP A 385 22.35 29.33 4.04
C ASP A 385 21.89 28.46 2.84
N GLU A 386 21.42 27.26 3.14
CA GLU A 386 20.70 26.45 2.13
C GLU A 386 19.44 27.26 1.76
N GLU A 387 19.14 27.37 0.48
CA GLU A 387 17.95 28.04 -0.06
C GLU A 387 16.75 27.63 0.78
N GLU A 388 16.04 28.61 1.34
CA GLU A 388 14.80 28.37 2.09
C GLU A 388 13.81 27.72 1.14
N GLU A 389 13.54 26.40 1.32
CA GLU A 389 12.48 25.72 0.57
C GLU A 389 11.16 26.44 0.84
N GLU A 390 10.49 26.89 -0.22
CA GLU A 390 9.20 27.57 -0.14
C GLU A 390 8.18 26.71 0.62
N VAL A 391 7.57 27.29 1.64
CA VAL A 391 6.53 26.61 2.42
C VAL A 391 5.25 26.53 1.59
N THR A 392 4.94 25.35 1.09
CA THR A 392 3.77 25.10 0.24
C THR A 392 2.62 24.41 0.97
N LEU A 393 2.88 23.82 2.14
CA LEU A 393 1.88 23.11 2.94
C LEU A 393 1.81 23.59 4.38
N ARG A 394 0.62 23.63 4.93
CA ARG A 394 0.31 23.80 6.35
C ARG A 394 -0.15 22.48 6.95
N LEU A 395 0.66 21.90 7.85
CA LEU A 395 0.27 20.69 8.58
C LEU A 395 -0.62 21.04 9.76
N ARG A 396 -1.83 20.51 9.79
CA ARG A 396 -2.76 20.67 10.93
C ARG A 396 -2.30 19.87 12.15
N ARG A 397 -1.66 18.70 11.95
CA ARG A 397 -1.20 17.81 13.01
C ARG A 397 0.11 17.11 12.64
N ARG A 398 1.03 16.95 13.63
CA ARG A 398 2.30 16.21 13.42
C ARG A 398 2.10 14.70 13.43
N LYS A 399 1.27 14.17 14.35
CA LYS A 399 0.98 12.75 14.47
C LYS A 399 -0.11 12.38 13.47
N PRO A 400 -0.06 11.19 12.85
CA PRO A 400 -1.15 10.73 12.00
C PRO A 400 -2.42 10.50 12.84
N PHE A 401 -3.57 10.49 12.20
CA PHE A 401 -4.76 9.89 12.74
C PHE A 401 -4.63 8.37 12.60
N VAL A 402 -5.16 7.65 13.55
CA VAL A 402 -5.21 6.18 13.58
C VAL A 402 -6.62 5.77 13.98
N ALA A 403 -7.02 4.58 13.59
CA ALA A 403 -8.34 4.06 13.92
C ALA A 403 -8.57 4.04 15.43
N GLU A 404 -9.75 4.42 15.83
CA GLU A 404 -10.24 4.23 17.20
C GLU A 404 -10.45 2.74 17.49
N GLU A 405 -10.55 2.39 18.76
CA GLU A 405 -10.65 0.99 19.19
C GLU A 405 -11.88 0.30 18.58
N GLU A 406 -13.01 0.98 18.54
CA GLU A 406 -14.25 0.49 17.93
C GLU A 406 -14.10 0.19 16.43
N GLU A 407 -13.46 1.08 15.67
CA GLU A 407 -13.16 0.83 14.25
C GLU A 407 -12.16 -0.31 14.10
N ALA A 408 -11.11 -0.37 14.93
CA ALA A 408 -10.10 -1.42 14.86
C ALA A 408 -10.66 -2.82 15.20
N GLU A 409 -11.75 -2.90 15.97
CA GLU A 409 -12.46 -4.15 16.27
C GLU A 409 -13.34 -4.58 15.10
N THR A 410 -14.12 -3.65 14.55
CA THR A 410 -15.10 -3.92 13.48
C THR A 410 -14.45 -4.02 12.10
N ASN A 411 -13.38 -3.25 11.84
CA ASN A 411 -12.62 -3.23 10.60
C ASN A 411 -11.13 -3.59 10.85
N PRO A 412 -10.75 -4.86 10.82
CA PRO A 412 -9.36 -5.28 11.10
C PRO A 412 -8.29 -4.62 10.20
N ARG A 413 -8.69 -4.09 9.03
CA ARG A 413 -7.77 -3.41 8.09
C ARG A 413 -7.36 -2.03 8.59
N SER A 414 -8.19 -1.38 9.39
CA SER A 414 -7.90 -0.07 9.98
C SER A 414 -6.78 -0.10 11.03
N ARG A 415 -6.48 -1.27 11.62
CA ARG A 415 -5.49 -1.41 12.71
C ARG A 415 -4.11 -0.88 12.41
N SER A 416 -3.68 -0.95 11.16
CA SER A 416 -2.37 -0.44 10.71
C SER A 416 -2.45 0.89 9.98
N ALA A 417 -3.66 1.35 9.70
CA ALA A 417 -3.89 2.56 8.93
C ALA A 417 -3.42 3.82 9.67
N LYS A 418 -2.87 4.74 8.90
CA LYS A 418 -2.44 6.05 9.37
C LYS A 418 -2.86 7.08 8.35
N TYR A 419 -3.70 8.01 8.76
CA TYR A 419 -4.12 9.12 7.92
C TYR A 419 -3.34 10.39 8.25
N ARG A 420 -2.82 11.05 7.22
CA ARG A 420 -2.19 12.36 7.30
C ARG A 420 -2.83 13.29 6.29
N TYR A 421 -3.10 14.52 6.70
CA TYR A 421 -3.55 15.55 5.78
C TYR A 421 -2.83 16.87 6.00
N ALA A 422 -2.82 17.68 4.94
CA ALA A 422 -2.23 19.01 4.93
C ALA A 422 -3.02 19.92 3.99
N GLU A 423 -2.92 21.23 4.21
CA GLU A 423 -3.54 22.26 3.38
C GLU A 423 -2.48 23.00 2.58
N LYS A 424 -2.77 23.32 1.34
CA LYS A 424 -1.96 24.22 0.50
C LYS A 424 -1.98 25.63 1.09
N VAL A 425 -0.83 26.27 1.17
CA VAL A 425 -0.69 27.66 1.65
C VAL A 425 -1.04 28.63 0.53
#